data_b2705618c577121f90a54d931f038eaf
#
_entry.id   b2705618c577121f90a54d931f038eaf
#
_cell.length_a   1.000
_cell.length_b   1.000
_cell.length_c   1.000
_cell.angle_alpha   90.00
_cell.angle_beta   90.00
_cell.angle_gamma   90.00
#
_symmetry.space_group_name_H-M   'P 1'
#
loop_
_entity.id
_entity.type
_entity.pdbx_description
1 polymer ?
#
loop_
_entity_poly.entity_id
_entity_poly.type
_entity_poly.pdbx_seq_one_letter_code
_entity_poly.pdbx_strand_id
1 'polypeptide(L)'
;MTTLLSLLPLLLVIALLASGRVSALVAGLAGLAATLAASATLVMGNAPDAGGTDAVAALFRREVPAGLWLSWHVIAIVVTGVFFHRANQARAVAGSAGTIEATPRRLFSGCFLLAPFAESVTGFGVGYIIALAALRRLGIGGLPALLLGLYSQSLVPWGALAIGTTVGATLAGLTPNELGLLCALLQIPIHLLYLALYWRFAREAGLAVPLAQKLDDLAWTALLLGLVWLVNLASDVEIAAAAPTAFLLALRYWRDERPGLAQAQATLRASAPYVALTLALCATRLVTPLRDLLKPLWALKPFDNQPAFAPFYAPGFWLLSIGIAVVLIARAPLGRVVAETARGAWRASAVTLAFVLMAEFYVGSGMATAIAEALRGAAGRGAALGVPLFAATGGFLTGSGAAANAMLMPMETALARALALDPAWMAAVQNSVTANLTMLSPIRVSMGAAILALSASDAVLYRRAWPLALPPLLTGFAAILVLLARA
;
A
#
# COMPACT_ATOMS: atom_id res chain seq x y z
N MET A 1 -6.11 -2.37 -34.87
CA MET A 1 -6.49 -1.00 -34.42
C MET A 1 -6.96 -0.99 -32.97
N THR A 2 -7.85 -1.89 -32.58
CA THR A 2 -8.37 -2.02 -31.18
C THR A 2 -7.27 -2.15 -30.12
N THR A 3 -6.31 -3.04 -30.32
CA THR A 3 -5.19 -3.27 -29.38
C THR A 3 -4.33 -2.02 -29.18
N LEU A 4 -4.01 -1.30 -30.25
CA LEU A 4 -3.20 -0.06 -30.18
C LEU A 4 -3.93 1.03 -29.39
N LEU A 5 -5.24 1.21 -29.65
CA LEU A 5 -6.07 2.16 -28.90
C LEU A 5 -6.15 1.77 -27.41
N SER A 6 -6.23 0.47 -27.10
CA SER A 6 -6.27 -0.01 -25.72
C SER A 6 -4.93 0.17 -24.98
N LEU A 7 -3.80 0.01 -25.67
CA LEU A 7 -2.46 0.17 -25.09
C LEU A 7 -2.04 1.63 -24.90
N LEU A 8 -2.54 2.54 -25.74
CA LEU A 8 -2.11 3.92 -25.80
C LEU A 8 -2.17 4.65 -24.44
N PRO A 9 -3.28 4.59 -23.66
CA PRO A 9 -3.35 5.28 -22.38
C PRO A 9 -2.35 4.74 -21.36
N LEU A 10 -2.17 3.41 -21.30
CA LEU A 10 -1.23 2.77 -20.39
C LEU A 10 0.21 3.14 -20.72
N LEU A 11 0.58 3.05 -22.00
CA LEU A 11 1.91 3.43 -22.48
C LEU A 11 2.19 4.93 -22.26
N LEU A 12 1.19 5.78 -22.45
CA LEU A 12 1.28 7.22 -22.17
C LEU A 12 1.60 7.47 -20.69
N VAL A 13 0.85 6.84 -19.78
CA VAL A 13 1.10 6.97 -18.33
C VAL A 13 2.50 6.50 -17.97
N ILE A 14 2.90 5.32 -18.44
CA ILE A 14 4.23 4.75 -18.17
C ILE A 14 5.32 5.67 -18.71
N ALA A 15 5.21 6.15 -19.95
CA ALA A 15 6.19 7.05 -20.56
C ALA A 15 6.30 8.39 -19.82
N LEU A 16 5.17 8.98 -19.43
CA LEU A 16 5.14 10.22 -18.65
C LEU A 16 5.81 10.04 -17.29
N LEU A 17 5.47 8.98 -16.55
CA LEU A 17 6.06 8.69 -15.24
C LEU A 17 7.56 8.35 -15.37
N ALA A 18 7.94 7.53 -16.36
CA ALA A 18 9.33 7.15 -16.60
C ALA A 18 10.20 8.35 -17.03
N SER A 19 9.61 9.38 -17.64
CA SER A 19 10.35 10.60 -17.98
C SER A 19 10.89 11.35 -16.75
N GLY A 20 10.30 11.14 -15.56
CA GLY A 20 10.62 11.87 -14.34
C GLY A 20 10.30 13.37 -14.37
N ARG A 21 9.73 13.87 -15.47
CA ARG A 21 9.46 15.31 -15.69
C ARG A 21 8.09 15.75 -15.22
N VAL A 22 7.15 14.82 -15.04
CA VAL A 22 5.77 15.11 -14.64
C VAL A 22 5.38 14.36 -13.38
N SER A 23 4.47 14.94 -12.62
CA SER A 23 3.95 14.29 -11.41
C SER A 23 2.99 13.15 -11.74
N ALA A 24 2.80 12.22 -10.78
CA ALA A 24 1.81 11.15 -10.92
C ALA A 24 0.38 11.66 -11.17
N LEU A 25 0.05 12.86 -10.68
CA LEU A 25 -1.24 13.50 -10.96
C LEU A 25 -1.38 13.88 -12.44
N VAL A 26 -0.36 14.51 -13.03
CA VAL A 26 -0.39 14.89 -14.44
C VAL A 26 -0.44 13.66 -15.34
N ALA A 27 0.38 12.64 -15.04
CA ALA A 27 0.36 11.37 -15.77
C ALA A 27 -1.00 10.67 -15.65
N GLY A 28 -1.58 10.62 -14.45
CA GLY A 28 -2.89 10.00 -14.20
C GLY A 28 -4.03 10.74 -14.94
N LEU A 29 -4.04 12.07 -14.93
CA LEU A 29 -5.04 12.86 -15.65
C LEU A 29 -4.90 12.72 -17.18
N ALA A 30 -3.67 12.71 -17.69
CA ALA A 30 -3.41 12.45 -19.12
C ALA A 30 -3.84 11.04 -19.53
N GLY A 31 -3.53 10.04 -18.70
CA GLY A 31 -3.97 8.65 -18.87
C GLY A 31 -5.50 8.52 -18.85
N LEU A 32 -6.17 9.16 -17.89
CA LEU A 32 -7.63 9.17 -17.82
C LEU A 32 -8.24 9.81 -19.08
N ALA A 33 -7.77 10.98 -19.51
CA ALA A 33 -8.26 11.63 -20.72
C ALA A 33 -8.09 10.74 -21.97
N ALA A 34 -6.91 10.11 -22.11
CA ALA A 34 -6.65 9.18 -23.20
C ALA A 34 -7.55 7.92 -23.10
N THR A 35 -7.80 7.41 -21.88
CA THR A 35 -8.68 6.27 -21.64
C THR A 35 -10.11 6.59 -22.01
N LEU A 36 -10.63 7.75 -21.61
CA LEU A 36 -11.99 8.18 -21.95
C LEU A 36 -12.18 8.30 -23.49
N ALA A 37 -11.20 8.90 -24.16
CA ALA A 37 -11.22 9.03 -25.62
C ALA A 37 -11.14 7.67 -26.31
N ALA A 38 -10.22 6.77 -25.89
CA ALA A 38 -10.08 5.45 -26.45
C ALA A 38 -11.34 4.57 -26.20
N SER A 39 -11.91 4.62 -24.98
CA SER A 39 -13.13 3.89 -24.63
C SER A 39 -14.32 4.33 -25.49
N ALA A 40 -14.51 5.63 -25.62
CA ALA A 40 -15.59 6.18 -26.45
C ALA A 40 -15.43 5.74 -27.92
N THR A 41 -14.22 5.83 -28.47
CA THR A 41 -13.92 5.42 -29.84
C THR A 41 -14.19 3.92 -30.08
N LEU A 42 -13.77 3.07 -29.13
CA LEU A 42 -13.95 1.62 -29.23
C LEU A 42 -15.43 1.22 -29.14
N VAL A 43 -16.15 1.79 -28.17
CA VAL A 43 -17.58 1.50 -27.98
C VAL A 43 -18.41 2.00 -29.16
N MET A 44 -18.11 3.19 -29.67
CA MET A 44 -18.77 3.75 -30.85
C MET A 44 -18.50 2.91 -32.10
N GLY A 45 -17.26 2.42 -32.28
CA GLY A 45 -16.88 1.58 -33.41
C GLY A 45 -17.52 0.17 -33.39
N ASN A 46 -17.86 -0.33 -32.22
CA ASN A 46 -18.52 -1.63 -32.04
C ASN A 46 -20.06 -1.56 -32.15
N ALA A 47 -20.65 -0.37 -32.19
CA ALA A 47 -22.09 -0.13 -32.32
C ALA A 47 -22.34 0.85 -33.51
N PRO A 48 -22.11 0.43 -34.77
CA PRO A 48 -22.11 1.35 -35.90
C PRO A 48 -23.51 1.87 -36.27
N ASP A 49 -24.58 1.12 -35.96
CA ASP A 49 -25.95 1.53 -36.26
C ASP A 49 -26.46 2.48 -35.16
N ALA A 50 -26.84 3.68 -35.48
CA ALA A 50 -27.56 4.73 -34.70
C ALA A 50 -27.49 4.72 -33.15
N GLY A 51 -26.92 3.69 -32.51
CA GLY A 51 -26.78 3.49 -31.07
C GLY A 51 -25.39 3.79 -30.48
N GLY A 52 -24.40 4.22 -31.29
CA GLY A 52 -23.03 4.41 -30.79
C GLY A 52 -22.91 5.50 -29.71
N THR A 53 -23.63 6.60 -29.85
CA THR A 53 -23.69 7.67 -28.84
C THR A 53 -24.39 7.21 -27.57
N ASP A 54 -25.47 6.42 -27.69
CA ASP A 54 -26.19 5.86 -26.55
C ASP A 54 -25.34 4.83 -25.79
N ALA A 55 -24.61 4.01 -26.53
CA ALA A 55 -23.67 3.04 -25.94
C ALA A 55 -22.53 3.75 -25.17
N VAL A 56 -21.97 4.82 -25.71
CA VAL A 56 -20.99 5.66 -24.99
C VAL A 56 -21.62 6.30 -23.76
N ALA A 57 -22.81 6.88 -23.87
CA ALA A 57 -23.51 7.47 -22.74
C ALA A 57 -23.84 6.41 -21.65
N ALA A 58 -24.21 5.20 -22.05
CA ALA A 58 -24.43 4.09 -21.12
C ALA A 58 -23.14 3.67 -20.39
N LEU A 59 -22.00 3.60 -21.11
CA LEU A 59 -20.69 3.36 -20.49
C LEU A 59 -20.38 4.41 -19.42
N PHE A 60 -20.49 5.69 -19.75
CA PHE A 60 -20.21 6.77 -18.79
C PHE A 60 -21.15 6.75 -17.59
N ARG A 61 -22.45 6.52 -17.80
CA ARG A 61 -23.45 6.40 -16.72
C ARG A 61 -23.15 5.26 -15.76
N ARG A 62 -22.50 4.18 -16.23
CA ARG A 62 -22.11 3.03 -15.41
C ARG A 62 -20.77 3.23 -14.73
N GLU A 63 -19.72 3.59 -15.47
CA GLU A 63 -18.34 3.56 -14.96
C GLU A 63 -17.97 4.79 -14.12
N VAL A 64 -18.54 5.97 -14.41
CA VAL A 64 -18.24 7.17 -13.59
C VAL A 64 -18.74 7.02 -12.16
N PRO A 65 -20.00 6.64 -11.89
CA PRO A 65 -20.46 6.45 -10.51
C PRO A 65 -19.74 5.31 -9.79
N ALA A 66 -19.42 4.21 -10.49
CA ALA A 66 -18.68 3.08 -9.94
C ALA A 66 -17.26 3.50 -9.53
N GLY A 67 -16.55 4.22 -10.41
CA GLY A 67 -15.21 4.72 -10.12
C GLY A 67 -15.18 5.79 -9.02
N LEU A 68 -16.18 6.66 -8.97
CA LEU A 68 -16.33 7.62 -7.86
C LEU A 68 -16.57 6.88 -6.53
N TRP A 69 -17.40 5.84 -6.53
CA TRP A 69 -17.68 5.05 -5.34
C TRP A 69 -16.45 4.31 -4.83
N LEU A 70 -15.71 3.61 -5.69
CA LEU A 70 -14.49 2.93 -5.31
C LEU A 70 -13.42 3.93 -4.83
N SER A 71 -13.29 5.07 -5.52
CA SER A 71 -12.39 6.14 -5.12
C SER A 71 -12.72 6.72 -3.75
N TRP A 72 -14.02 6.82 -3.41
CA TRP A 72 -14.48 7.32 -2.10
C TRP A 72 -13.89 6.50 -0.94
N HIS A 73 -13.90 5.17 -1.03
CA HIS A 73 -13.35 4.29 0.01
C HIS A 73 -11.87 4.60 0.27
N VAL A 74 -11.11 4.83 -0.79
CA VAL A 74 -9.68 5.16 -0.70
C VAL A 74 -9.49 6.57 -0.15
N ILE A 75 -10.17 7.55 -0.74
CA ILE A 75 -10.02 8.98 -0.39
C ILE A 75 -10.42 9.23 1.06
N ALA A 76 -11.48 8.59 1.54
CA ALA A 76 -11.91 8.69 2.93
C ALA A 76 -10.79 8.30 3.91
N ILE A 77 -10.10 7.17 3.63
CA ILE A 77 -8.97 6.73 4.49
C ILE A 77 -7.75 7.63 4.29
N VAL A 78 -7.44 8.06 3.06
CA VAL A 78 -6.34 9.01 2.79
C VAL A 78 -6.49 10.29 3.61
N VAL A 79 -7.65 10.93 3.52
CA VAL A 79 -7.93 12.21 4.18
C VAL A 79 -7.90 12.06 5.70
N THR A 80 -8.57 11.03 6.22
CA THR A 80 -8.65 10.80 7.67
C THR A 80 -7.33 10.32 8.26
N GLY A 81 -6.54 9.54 7.51
CA GLY A 81 -5.18 9.12 7.89
C GLY A 81 -4.22 10.30 7.98
N VAL A 82 -4.25 11.20 6.99
CA VAL A 82 -3.45 12.44 7.02
C VAL A 82 -3.91 13.34 8.17
N PHE A 83 -5.22 13.45 8.40
CA PHE A 83 -5.77 14.21 9.52
C PHE A 83 -5.28 13.67 10.87
N PHE A 84 -5.39 12.35 11.08
CA PHE A 84 -4.89 11.70 12.29
C PHE A 84 -3.39 11.94 12.50
N HIS A 85 -2.59 11.85 11.45
CA HIS A 85 -1.16 12.13 11.51
C HIS A 85 -0.88 13.59 11.91
N ARG A 86 -1.56 14.56 11.29
CA ARG A 86 -1.43 16.00 11.60
C ARG A 86 -1.88 16.33 13.03
N ALA A 87 -2.97 15.72 13.49
CA ALA A 87 -3.42 15.84 14.88
C ALA A 87 -2.36 15.39 15.88
N ASN A 88 -1.70 14.24 15.59
CA ASN A 88 -0.61 13.74 16.43
C ASN A 88 0.64 14.63 16.38
N GLN A 89 0.97 15.18 15.22
CA GLN A 89 2.08 16.15 15.12
C GLN A 89 1.81 17.43 15.93
N ALA A 90 0.59 17.95 15.89
CA ALA A 90 0.19 19.15 16.67
C ALA A 90 0.23 18.91 18.19
N ARG A 91 0.07 17.65 18.64
CA ARG A 91 0.17 17.25 20.05
C ARG A 91 1.63 17.08 20.49
N ALA A 92 2.53 16.69 19.57
CA ALA A 92 3.92 16.42 19.92
C ALA A 92 4.59 17.69 20.41
N VAL A 93 4.85 17.76 21.71
CA VAL A 93 5.70 18.81 22.30
C VAL A 93 7.11 18.64 21.70
N ALA A 94 7.67 19.73 21.20
CA ALA A 94 9.03 19.79 20.70
C ALA A 94 10.02 19.54 21.86
N GLY A 95 10.14 18.29 22.27
CA GLY A 95 11.18 17.83 23.19
C GLY A 95 12.27 17.18 22.36
N SER A 96 13.51 17.61 22.54
CA SER A 96 14.68 16.93 22.00
C SER A 96 14.73 15.53 22.61
N ALA A 97 14.17 14.56 21.89
CA ALA A 97 14.32 13.16 22.28
C ALA A 97 15.81 12.82 22.14
N GLY A 98 16.50 12.63 23.26
CA GLY A 98 17.90 12.26 23.28
C GLY A 98 18.20 11.02 22.46
N THR A 99 19.46 10.85 22.09
CA THR A 99 19.93 9.61 21.45
C THR A 99 19.81 8.45 22.43
N ILE A 100 19.46 7.29 21.92
CA ILE A 100 19.42 6.03 22.65
C ILE A 100 20.46 5.09 22.06
N GLU A 101 20.99 4.20 22.88
CA GLU A 101 21.97 3.23 22.44
C GLU A 101 21.41 2.35 21.32
N ALA A 102 22.16 2.25 20.20
CA ALA A 102 21.82 1.38 19.09
C ALA A 102 22.13 -0.07 19.44
N THR A 103 21.11 -0.91 19.43
CA THR A 103 21.27 -2.35 19.57
C THR A 103 20.59 -3.07 18.41
N PRO A 104 21.05 -4.27 18.01
CA PRO A 104 20.38 -5.05 16.96
C PRO A 104 18.89 -5.29 17.24
N ARG A 105 18.49 -5.48 18.50
CA ARG A 105 17.09 -5.66 18.91
C ARG A 105 16.24 -4.42 18.65
N ARG A 106 16.72 -3.24 19.05
CA ARG A 106 16.03 -1.96 18.80
C ARG A 106 15.93 -1.66 17.32
N LEU A 107 16.99 -1.97 16.56
CA LEU A 107 17.02 -1.78 15.13
C LEU A 107 15.98 -2.65 14.43
N PHE A 108 15.91 -3.96 14.77
CA PHE A 108 14.89 -4.86 14.23
C PHE A 108 13.48 -4.36 14.56
N SER A 109 13.21 -4.03 15.82
CA SER A 109 11.90 -3.52 16.25
C SER A 109 11.51 -2.24 15.52
N GLY A 110 12.48 -1.35 15.24
CA GLY A 110 12.28 -0.14 14.45
C GLY A 110 11.91 -0.43 13.00
N CYS A 111 12.65 -1.31 12.33
CA CYS A 111 12.51 -1.60 10.90
C CYS A 111 11.34 -2.54 10.58
N PHE A 112 11.11 -3.60 11.37
CA PHE A 112 10.14 -4.65 11.05
C PHE A 112 8.82 -4.56 11.81
N LEU A 113 8.74 -3.77 12.89
CA LEU A 113 7.52 -3.64 13.68
C LEU A 113 7.00 -2.20 13.73
N LEU A 114 7.79 -1.25 14.28
CA LEU A 114 7.33 0.13 14.47
C LEU A 114 7.01 0.83 13.14
N ALA A 115 7.93 0.75 12.18
CA ALA A 115 7.80 1.42 10.92
C ALA A 115 6.69 0.82 10.03
N PRO A 116 6.59 -0.51 9.86
CA PRO A 116 5.44 -1.14 9.19
C PRO A 116 4.12 -0.93 9.94
N PHE A 117 4.10 -0.91 11.27
CA PHE A 117 2.91 -0.55 12.04
C PHE A 117 2.41 0.85 11.68
N ALA A 118 3.29 1.83 11.74
CA ALA A 118 2.93 3.20 11.41
C ALA A 118 2.44 3.34 9.95
N GLU A 119 3.08 2.65 9.00
CA GLU A 119 2.66 2.65 7.59
C GLU A 119 1.32 1.92 7.40
N SER A 120 1.08 0.81 8.10
CA SER A 120 -0.21 0.09 8.01
C SER A 120 -1.38 0.90 8.52
N VAL A 121 -1.16 1.74 9.54
CA VAL A 121 -2.21 2.58 10.13
C VAL A 121 -2.45 3.87 9.34
N THR A 122 -1.39 4.56 8.93
CA THR A 122 -1.47 5.91 8.35
C THR A 122 -1.20 5.95 6.85
N GLY A 123 -0.32 5.07 6.36
CA GLY A 123 0.08 5.04 4.96
C GLY A 123 0.89 6.25 4.49
N PHE A 124 0.99 6.40 3.17
CA PHE A 124 1.53 7.58 2.46
C PHE A 124 2.96 7.99 2.87
N GLY A 125 3.75 7.03 3.38
CA GLY A 125 5.13 7.27 3.80
C GLY A 125 5.30 7.82 5.20
N VAL A 126 4.23 7.92 5.98
CA VAL A 126 4.33 8.31 7.39
C VAL A 126 5.16 7.31 8.17
N GLY A 127 4.98 6.00 7.92
CA GLY A 127 5.82 4.96 8.51
C GLY A 127 7.30 5.15 8.18
N TYR A 128 7.62 5.59 6.97
CA TYR A 128 8.99 5.89 6.56
C TYR A 128 9.58 7.09 7.33
N ILE A 129 8.82 8.16 7.49
CA ILE A 129 9.24 9.33 8.30
C ILE A 129 9.51 8.91 9.75
N ILE A 130 8.63 8.10 10.33
CA ILE A 130 8.79 7.57 11.70
C ILE A 130 10.00 6.65 11.80
N ALA A 131 10.23 5.79 10.79
CA ALA A 131 11.42 4.94 10.72
C ALA A 131 12.71 5.78 10.73
N LEU A 132 12.80 6.80 9.87
CA LEU A 132 13.99 7.67 9.81
C LEU A 132 14.21 8.44 11.12
N ALA A 133 13.14 8.90 11.76
CA ALA A 133 13.23 9.54 13.07
C ALA A 133 13.73 8.57 14.16
N ALA A 134 13.23 7.33 14.16
CA ALA A 134 13.67 6.27 15.08
C ALA A 134 15.15 5.91 14.86
N LEU A 135 15.58 5.76 13.60
CA LEU A 135 16.97 5.46 13.24
C LEU A 135 17.93 6.58 13.66
N ARG A 136 17.53 7.86 13.47
CA ARG A 136 18.30 9.00 13.96
C ARG A 136 18.48 8.98 15.48
N ARG A 137 17.44 8.60 16.23
CA ARG A 137 17.54 8.44 17.69
C ARG A 137 18.50 7.33 18.10
N LEU A 138 18.64 6.28 17.26
CA LEU A 138 19.64 5.23 17.41
C LEU A 138 21.03 5.67 16.94
N GLY A 139 21.24 6.94 16.57
CA GLY A 139 22.51 7.43 16.05
C GLY A 139 22.84 6.91 14.63
N ILE A 140 21.89 6.28 13.95
CA ILE A 140 22.08 5.78 12.59
C ILE A 140 21.67 6.89 11.61
N GLY A 141 22.61 7.30 10.78
CA GLY A 141 22.43 8.36 9.78
C GLY A 141 22.86 7.91 8.38
N GLY A 142 22.89 8.86 7.46
CA GLY A 142 23.43 8.65 6.13
C GLY A 142 22.64 7.63 5.28
N LEU A 143 23.34 7.02 4.34
CA LEU A 143 22.76 6.02 3.42
C LEU A 143 22.26 4.76 4.13
N PRO A 144 22.92 4.22 5.19
CA PRO A 144 22.36 3.09 5.94
C PRO A 144 20.98 3.40 6.54
N ALA A 145 20.76 4.60 7.05
CA ALA A 145 19.46 5.02 7.59
C ALA A 145 18.38 5.06 6.49
N LEU A 146 18.73 5.53 5.28
CA LEU A 146 17.82 5.51 4.14
C LEU A 146 17.39 4.08 3.83
N LEU A 147 18.36 3.17 3.65
CA LEU A 147 18.08 1.76 3.28
C LEU A 147 17.27 1.04 4.35
N LEU A 148 17.64 1.19 5.62
CA LEU A 148 16.93 0.57 6.75
C LEU A 148 15.53 1.17 6.94
N GLY A 149 15.37 2.48 6.71
CA GLY A 149 14.06 3.14 6.79
C GLY A 149 13.05 2.61 5.75
N LEU A 150 13.52 2.19 4.56
CA LEU A 150 12.68 1.65 3.50
C LEU A 150 11.93 0.36 3.93
N TYR A 151 12.40 -0.36 4.96
CA TYR A 151 11.68 -1.52 5.52
C TYR A 151 10.31 -1.17 6.11
N SER A 152 10.03 0.11 6.36
CA SER A 152 8.66 0.57 6.68
C SER A 152 7.63 0.15 5.64
N GLN A 153 8.09 -0.12 4.42
CA GLN A 153 7.25 -0.51 3.27
C GLN A 153 7.18 -2.02 3.06
N SER A 154 7.68 -2.85 3.98
CA SER A 154 7.71 -4.30 3.79
C SER A 154 6.34 -4.98 3.91
N LEU A 155 5.37 -4.36 4.61
CA LEU A 155 3.99 -4.83 4.75
C LEU A 155 2.96 -3.94 4.02
N VAL A 156 3.36 -3.25 2.96
CA VAL A 156 2.50 -2.31 2.20
C VAL A 156 1.28 -2.96 1.53
N PRO A 157 1.17 -4.28 1.26
CA PRO A 157 -0.14 -4.85 0.93
C PRO A 157 -1.25 -4.46 1.92
N TRP A 158 -0.89 -4.26 3.19
CA TRP A 158 -1.80 -3.78 4.25
C TRP A 158 -1.56 -2.32 4.64
N GLY A 159 -0.77 -1.58 3.87
CA GLY A 159 -0.49 -0.16 4.11
C GLY A 159 -1.76 0.69 4.03
N ALA A 160 -1.85 1.73 4.86
CA ALA A 160 -3.02 2.58 4.97
C ALA A 160 -4.32 1.76 5.14
N LEU A 161 -4.33 0.80 6.07
CA LEU A 161 -5.47 -0.07 6.33
C LEU A 161 -5.92 -0.85 5.08
N ALA A 162 -4.94 -1.38 4.34
CA ALA A 162 -5.10 -2.24 3.17
C ALA A 162 -5.81 -1.61 1.96
N ILE A 163 -5.75 -0.28 1.79
CA ILE A 163 -6.41 0.43 0.66
C ILE A 163 -5.99 -0.17 -0.69
N GLY A 164 -4.69 -0.39 -0.91
CA GLY A 164 -4.16 -0.93 -2.17
C GLY A 164 -4.73 -2.32 -2.47
N THR A 165 -4.78 -3.17 -1.46
CA THR A 165 -5.35 -4.52 -1.55
C THR A 165 -6.85 -4.48 -1.79
N THR A 166 -7.59 -3.56 -1.16
CA THR A 166 -9.04 -3.39 -1.40
C THR A 166 -9.33 -2.99 -2.83
N VAL A 167 -8.61 -2.01 -3.38
CA VAL A 167 -8.75 -1.62 -4.80
C VAL A 167 -8.40 -2.77 -5.73
N GLY A 168 -7.25 -3.43 -5.49
CA GLY A 168 -6.82 -4.57 -6.29
C GLY A 168 -7.82 -5.73 -6.27
N ALA A 169 -8.34 -6.09 -5.10
CA ALA A 169 -9.33 -7.14 -4.94
C ALA A 169 -10.62 -6.82 -5.70
N THR A 170 -11.17 -5.60 -5.53
CA THR A 170 -12.37 -5.16 -6.23
C THR A 170 -12.22 -5.27 -7.74
N LEU A 171 -11.10 -4.78 -8.31
CA LEU A 171 -10.82 -4.82 -9.74
C LEU A 171 -10.52 -6.23 -10.26
N ALA A 172 -10.06 -7.14 -9.38
CA ALA A 172 -9.85 -8.55 -9.71
C ALA A 172 -11.14 -9.40 -9.60
N GLY A 173 -12.20 -8.86 -8.98
CA GLY A 173 -13.43 -9.60 -8.66
C GLY A 173 -13.26 -10.52 -7.46
N LEU A 174 -12.37 -10.17 -6.52
CA LEU A 174 -12.06 -10.89 -5.28
C LEU A 174 -12.55 -10.11 -4.07
N THR A 175 -12.69 -10.80 -2.94
CA THR A 175 -12.79 -10.11 -1.66
C THR A 175 -11.41 -9.62 -1.20
N PRO A 176 -11.33 -8.49 -0.46
CA PRO A 176 -10.04 -8.02 0.08
C PRO A 176 -9.32 -9.04 0.95
N ASN A 177 -10.06 -9.88 1.68
CA ASN A 177 -9.48 -10.94 2.52
C ASN A 177 -8.87 -12.08 1.70
N GLU A 178 -9.52 -12.52 0.62
CA GLU A 178 -8.96 -13.53 -0.30
C GLU A 178 -7.62 -13.06 -0.87
N LEU A 179 -7.58 -11.83 -1.38
CA LEU A 179 -6.34 -11.26 -1.90
C LEU A 179 -5.29 -11.11 -0.78
N GLY A 180 -5.69 -10.65 0.41
CA GLY A 180 -4.83 -10.51 1.57
C GLY A 180 -4.19 -11.82 2.02
N LEU A 181 -4.96 -12.93 2.05
CA LEU A 181 -4.46 -14.27 2.38
C LEU A 181 -3.38 -14.75 1.43
N LEU A 182 -3.60 -14.60 0.12
CA LEU A 182 -2.61 -14.98 -0.88
C LEU A 182 -1.35 -14.09 -0.82
N CYS A 183 -1.53 -12.79 -0.59
CA CYS A 183 -0.41 -11.89 -0.35
C CYS A 183 0.39 -12.28 0.89
N ALA A 184 -0.26 -12.71 1.98
CA ALA A 184 0.44 -13.15 3.19
C ALA A 184 1.35 -14.35 2.93
N LEU A 185 0.94 -15.29 2.06
CA LEU A 185 1.79 -16.41 1.64
C LEU A 185 3.01 -15.93 0.84
N LEU A 186 2.82 -14.99 -0.10
CA LEU A 186 3.92 -14.42 -0.89
C LEU A 186 4.88 -13.58 -0.03
N GLN A 187 4.40 -13.00 1.07
CA GLN A 187 5.27 -12.25 1.99
C GLN A 187 6.26 -13.15 2.75
N ILE A 188 6.03 -14.46 2.85
CA ILE A 188 6.95 -15.36 3.54
C ILE A 188 8.34 -15.34 2.86
N PRO A 189 8.50 -15.76 1.59
CA PRO A 189 9.79 -15.71 0.92
C PRO A 189 10.34 -14.28 0.79
N ILE A 190 9.47 -13.28 0.56
CA ILE A 190 9.89 -11.87 0.49
C ILE A 190 10.58 -11.44 1.80
N HIS A 191 9.98 -11.70 2.96
CA HIS A 191 10.55 -11.30 4.25
C HIS A 191 11.80 -12.10 4.62
N LEU A 192 11.88 -13.38 4.27
CA LEU A 192 13.10 -14.17 4.49
C LEU A 192 14.29 -13.57 3.72
N LEU A 193 14.07 -13.15 2.48
CA LEU A 193 15.11 -12.48 1.68
C LEU A 193 15.38 -11.06 2.21
N TYR A 194 14.36 -10.33 2.66
CA TYR A 194 14.54 -9.03 3.31
C TYR A 194 15.36 -9.11 4.59
N LEU A 195 15.22 -10.15 5.41
CA LEU A 195 16.05 -10.36 6.59
C LEU A 195 17.54 -10.46 6.24
N ALA A 196 17.87 -11.20 5.18
CA ALA A 196 19.26 -11.33 4.73
C ALA A 196 19.86 -9.96 4.33
N LEU A 197 19.09 -9.14 3.59
CA LEU A 197 19.50 -7.79 3.22
C LEU A 197 19.55 -6.85 4.46
N TYR A 198 18.60 -6.98 5.38
CA TYR A 198 18.58 -6.23 6.62
C TYR A 198 19.84 -6.45 7.45
N TRP A 199 20.27 -7.68 7.66
CA TRP A 199 21.50 -7.98 8.39
C TRP A 199 22.76 -7.43 7.71
N ARG A 200 22.75 -7.37 6.38
CA ARG A 200 23.81 -6.70 5.62
C ARG A 200 23.80 -5.19 5.88
N PHE A 201 22.64 -4.52 5.75
CA PHE A 201 22.53 -3.08 5.97
C PHE A 201 22.77 -2.68 7.43
N ALA A 202 22.36 -3.52 8.39
CA ALA A 202 22.70 -3.33 9.80
C ALA A 202 24.21 -3.33 10.03
N ARG A 203 24.93 -4.25 9.39
CA ARG A 203 26.41 -4.30 9.44
C ARG A 203 27.03 -3.06 8.79
N GLU A 204 26.48 -2.58 7.68
CA GLU A 204 26.94 -1.33 7.01
C GLU A 204 26.65 -0.10 7.90
N ALA A 205 25.66 -0.16 8.79
CA ALA A 205 25.37 0.84 9.79
C ALA A 205 26.23 0.72 11.07
N GLY A 206 27.21 -0.18 11.09
CA GLY A 206 28.08 -0.40 12.24
C GLY A 206 27.52 -1.36 13.30
N LEU A 207 26.38 -2.00 13.05
CA LEU A 207 25.73 -2.92 13.99
C LEU A 207 25.88 -4.38 13.51
N ALA A 208 26.84 -5.09 14.08
CA ALA A 208 26.98 -6.53 13.83
C ALA A 208 25.83 -7.29 14.51
N VAL A 209 25.12 -8.09 13.75
CA VAL A 209 24.02 -8.93 14.25
C VAL A 209 24.55 -10.35 14.49
N PRO A 210 24.72 -10.80 15.75
CA PRO A 210 25.21 -12.14 16.06
C PRO A 210 24.20 -13.21 15.67
N LEU A 211 24.67 -14.47 15.51
CA LEU A 211 23.81 -15.58 15.07
C LEU A 211 22.57 -15.77 15.94
N ALA A 212 22.73 -15.70 17.25
CA ALA A 212 21.61 -15.82 18.20
C ALA A 212 20.53 -14.75 17.93
N GLN A 213 20.94 -13.51 17.62
CA GLN A 213 20.01 -12.45 17.27
C GLN A 213 19.38 -12.67 15.89
N LYS A 214 20.10 -13.22 14.91
CA LYS A 214 19.52 -13.58 13.61
C LYS A 214 18.42 -14.63 13.74
N LEU A 215 18.63 -15.63 14.61
CA LEU A 215 17.62 -16.65 14.90
C LEU A 215 16.42 -16.04 15.63
N ASP A 216 16.63 -15.12 16.57
CA ASP A 216 15.57 -14.35 17.21
C ASP A 216 14.79 -13.51 16.19
N ASP A 217 15.46 -12.77 15.30
CA ASP A 217 14.84 -11.98 14.22
C ASP A 217 14.01 -12.86 13.28
N LEU A 218 14.51 -14.06 12.93
CA LEU A 218 13.79 -15.03 12.10
C LEU A 218 12.53 -15.54 12.81
N ALA A 219 12.62 -15.88 14.09
CA ALA A 219 11.49 -16.35 14.88
C ALA A 219 10.39 -15.27 15.00
N TRP A 220 10.79 -14.00 15.25
CA TRP A 220 9.84 -12.88 15.31
C TRP A 220 9.23 -12.56 13.96
N THR A 221 9.98 -12.68 12.88
CA THR A 221 9.45 -12.51 11.52
C THR A 221 8.46 -13.62 11.17
N ALA A 222 8.77 -14.87 11.51
CA ALA A 222 7.86 -15.99 11.31
C ALA A 222 6.56 -15.81 12.12
N LEU A 223 6.67 -15.40 13.38
CA LEU A 223 5.51 -15.08 14.21
C LEU A 223 4.68 -13.92 13.64
N LEU A 224 5.34 -12.85 13.17
CA LEU A 224 4.67 -11.73 12.52
C LEU A 224 3.86 -12.19 11.31
N LEU A 225 4.48 -12.91 10.39
CA LEU A 225 3.82 -13.39 9.18
C LEU A 225 2.70 -14.39 9.46
N GLY A 226 2.92 -15.27 10.45
CA GLY A 226 1.87 -16.19 10.93
C GLY A 226 0.66 -15.44 11.49
N LEU A 227 0.88 -14.39 12.28
CA LEU A 227 -0.19 -13.55 12.80
C LEU A 227 -0.86 -12.71 11.70
N VAL A 228 -0.11 -12.18 10.74
CA VAL A 228 -0.67 -11.48 9.57
C VAL A 228 -1.60 -12.42 8.79
N TRP A 229 -1.17 -13.64 8.52
CA TRP A 229 -2.00 -14.64 7.84
C TRP A 229 -3.24 -15.00 8.66
N LEU A 230 -3.07 -15.24 9.97
CA LEU A 230 -4.17 -15.60 10.87
C LEU A 230 -5.22 -14.50 10.96
N VAL A 231 -4.80 -13.23 11.05
CA VAL A 231 -5.74 -12.09 11.09
C VAL A 231 -6.48 -11.92 9.77
N ASN A 232 -5.82 -12.10 8.62
CA ASN A 232 -6.51 -12.14 7.33
C ASN A 232 -7.55 -13.27 7.25
N LEU A 233 -7.26 -14.42 7.86
CA LEU A 233 -8.18 -15.57 7.87
C LEU A 233 -9.38 -15.34 8.80
N ALA A 234 -9.14 -14.76 9.98
CA ALA A 234 -10.13 -14.68 11.06
C ALA A 234 -10.88 -13.34 11.13
N SER A 235 -10.41 -12.31 10.41
CA SER A 235 -10.93 -10.95 10.50
C SER A 235 -10.81 -10.21 9.16
N ASP A 236 -10.95 -8.89 9.18
CA ASP A 236 -10.85 -8.05 7.98
C ASP A 236 -9.39 -7.69 7.66
N VAL A 237 -9.09 -7.60 6.36
CA VAL A 237 -7.75 -7.27 5.81
C VAL A 237 -7.17 -5.97 6.38
N GLU A 238 -8.02 -5.03 6.77
CA GLU A 238 -7.65 -3.69 7.25
C GLU A 238 -6.78 -3.71 8.50
N ILE A 239 -6.98 -4.70 9.39
CA ILE A 239 -6.20 -4.84 10.63
C ILE A 239 -5.09 -5.90 10.54
N ALA A 240 -4.97 -6.57 9.40
CA ALA A 240 -4.11 -7.75 9.28
C ALA A 240 -2.61 -7.47 9.45
N ALA A 241 -2.13 -6.26 9.21
CA ALA A 241 -0.77 -5.88 9.58
C ALA A 241 -0.72 -5.00 10.84
N ALA A 242 -1.69 -4.09 11.01
CA ALA A 242 -1.69 -3.16 12.13
C ALA A 242 -1.78 -3.87 13.49
N ALA A 243 -2.68 -4.86 13.64
CA ALA A 243 -2.85 -5.58 14.89
C ALA A 243 -1.63 -6.47 15.26
N PRO A 244 -1.09 -7.33 14.36
CA PRO A 244 0.09 -8.11 14.64
C PRO A 244 1.33 -7.27 14.95
N THR A 245 1.59 -6.23 14.15
CA THR A 245 2.76 -5.37 14.38
C THR A 245 2.67 -4.61 15.70
N ALA A 246 1.49 -4.08 16.06
CA ALA A 246 1.27 -3.43 17.36
C ALA A 246 1.47 -4.39 18.54
N PHE A 247 0.87 -5.59 18.44
CA PHE A 247 0.98 -6.62 19.47
C PHE A 247 2.44 -7.03 19.68
N LEU A 248 3.15 -7.37 18.60
CA LEU A 248 4.55 -7.80 18.69
C LEU A 248 5.48 -6.67 19.11
N LEU A 249 5.19 -5.41 18.72
CA LEU A 249 5.94 -4.25 19.18
C LEU A 249 5.81 -4.07 20.70
N ALA A 250 4.60 -4.21 21.25
CA ALA A 250 4.35 -4.16 22.68
C ALA A 250 5.07 -5.31 23.41
N LEU A 251 4.97 -6.53 22.88
CA LEU A 251 5.59 -7.71 23.48
C LEU A 251 7.12 -7.59 23.47
N ARG A 252 7.73 -7.14 22.38
CA ARG A 252 9.18 -6.89 22.31
C ARG A 252 9.61 -5.74 23.21
N TYR A 253 8.83 -4.68 23.32
CA TYR A 253 9.12 -3.60 24.25
C TYR A 253 9.23 -4.10 25.69
N TRP A 254 8.29 -4.94 26.13
CA TRP A 254 8.35 -5.57 27.45
C TRP A 254 9.54 -6.52 27.62
N ARG A 255 9.81 -7.35 26.63
CA ARG A 255 10.91 -8.32 26.68
C ARG A 255 12.29 -7.65 26.66
N ASP A 256 12.48 -6.71 25.73
CA ASP A 256 13.80 -6.17 25.41
C ASP A 256 14.17 -4.97 26.31
N GLU A 257 13.21 -4.08 26.62
CA GLU A 257 13.47 -2.87 27.40
C GLU A 257 13.20 -3.04 28.90
N ARG A 258 12.37 -4.01 29.28
CA ARG A 258 11.95 -4.26 30.69
C ARG A 258 11.59 -2.96 31.41
N PRO A 259 10.64 -2.14 30.89
CA PRO A 259 10.41 -0.81 31.40
C PRO A 259 9.87 -0.81 32.83
N GLY A 260 10.34 0.11 33.65
CA GLY A 260 9.69 0.41 34.91
C GLY A 260 8.31 1.07 34.70
N LEU A 261 7.46 1.10 35.73
CA LEU A 261 6.09 1.63 35.64
C LEU A 261 6.04 3.05 35.09
N ALA A 262 6.91 3.94 35.53
CA ALA A 262 6.96 5.34 35.05
C ALA A 262 7.28 5.40 33.56
N GLN A 263 8.24 4.60 33.08
CA GLN A 263 8.63 4.54 31.68
C GLN A 263 7.51 3.92 30.82
N ALA A 264 6.87 2.86 31.29
CA ALA A 264 5.74 2.23 30.61
C ALA A 264 4.56 3.21 30.49
N GLN A 265 4.22 3.94 31.53
CA GLN A 265 3.19 4.97 31.52
C GLN A 265 3.53 6.14 30.57
N ALA A 266 4.78 6.61 30.56
CA ALA A 266 5.22 7.65 29.64
C ALA A 266 5.10 7.19 28.18
N THR A 267 5.54 5.97 27.86
CA THR A 267 5.43 5.37 26.54
C THR A 267 3.96 5.21 26.12
N LEU A 268 3.10 4.69 27.02
CA LEU A 268 1.66 4.55 26.76
C LEU A 268 1.00 5.91 26.49
N ARG A 269 1.32 6.94 27.29
CA ARG A 269 0.81 8.31 27.06
C ARG A 269 1.27 8.87 25.71
N ALA A 270 2.53 8.64 25.33
CA ALA A 270 3.07 9.11 24.06
C ALA A 270 2.37 8.40 22.87
N SER A 271 2.14 7.09 22.96
CA SER A 271 1.53 6.27 21.91
C SER A 271 0.00 6.17 22.01
N ALA A 272 -0.64 6.81 23.00
CA ALA A 272 -2.07 6.67 23.31
C ALA A 272 -3.00 6.77 22.08
N PRO A 273 -2.85 7.72 21.14
CA PRO A 273 -3.72 7.78 19.97
C PRO A 273 -3.62 6.56 19.06
N TYR A 274 -2.41 6.04 18.87
CA TYR A 274 -2.19 4.84 18.05
C TYR A 274 -2.72 3.58 18.76
N VAL A 275 -2.54 3.49 20.09
CA VAL A 275 -3.12 2.41 20.89
C VAL A 275 -4.65 2.46 20.85
N ALA A 276 -5.25 3.63 21.06
CA ALA A 276 -6.70 3.81 21.00
C ALA A 276 -7.26 3.42 19.63
N LEU A 277 -6.59 3.84 18.54
CA LEU A 277 -6.99 3.48 17.19
C LEU A 277 -6.90 1.97 16.93
N THR A 278 -5.79 1.35 17.32
CA THR A 278 -5.60 -0.10 17.15
C THR A 278 -6.64 -0.87 17.95
N LEU A 279 -6.89 -0.50 19.20
CA LEU A 279 -7.92 -1.14 20.03
C LEU A 279 -9.33 -0.96 19.46
N ALA A 280 -9.68 0.23 18.98
CA ALA A 280 -10.97 0.48 18.34
C ALA A 280 -11.15 -0.35 17.07
N LEU A 281 -10.13 -0.40 16.21
CA LEU A 281 -10.16 -1.21 15.00
C LEU A 281 -10.23 -2.71 15.33
N CYS A 282 -9.45 -3.21 16.29
CA CYS A 282 -9.51 -4.60 16.72
C CYS A 282 -10.88 -4.94 17.36
N ALA A 283 -11.39 -4.09 18.24
CA ALA A 283 -12.68 -4.33 18.89
C ALA A 283 -13.82 -4.42 17.87
N THR A 284 -13.88 -3.50 16.91
CA THR A 284 -14.94 -3.48 15.89
C THR A 284 -14.89 -4.65 14.93
N ARG A 285 -13.76 -5.34 14.79
CA ARG A 285 -13.57 -6.45 13.83
C ARG A 285 -13.53 -7.82 14.51
N LEU A 286 -12.96 -7.91 15.71
CA LEU A 286 -12.77 -9.18 16.42
C LEU A 286 -13.89 -9.47 17.43
N VAL A 287 -14.56 -8.43 17.96
CA VAL A 287 -15.68 -8.61 18.90
C VAL A 287 -16.97 -8.74 18.08
N THR A 288 -17.44 -9.99 17.92
CA THR A 288 -18.58 -10.34 17.08
C THR A 288 -19.84 -9.50 17.34
N PRO A 289 -20.32 -9.28 18.58
CA PRO A 289 -21.49 -8.44 18.82
C PRO A 289 -21.32 -6.99 18.33
N LEU A 290 -20.12 -6.42 18.48
CA LEU A 290 -19.83 -5.06 18.04
C LEU A 290 -19.74 -4.97 16.52
N ARG A 291 -19.09 -5.95 15.90
CA ARG A 291 -19.02 -6.06 14.44
C ARG A 291 -20.41 -6.16 13.81
N ASP A 292 -21.23 -7.07 14.34
CA ASP A 292 -22.55 -7.37 13.79
C ASP A 292 -23.56 -6.21 14.02
N LEU A 293 -23.29 -5.36 15.02
CA LEU A 293 -24.01 -4.10 15.22
C LEU A 293 -23.56 -3.01 14.25
N LEU A 294 -22.25 -2.79 14.10
CA LEU A 294 -21.72 -1.64 13.37
C LEU A 294 -21.68 -1.85 11.86
N LYS A 295 -21.43 -3.06 11.40
CA LYS A 295 -21.25 -3.38 9.97
C LYS A 295 -22.52 -3.12 9.12
N PRO A 296 -23.74 -3.47 9.57
CA PRO A 296 -24.96 -3.15 8.83
C PRO A 296 -25.48 -1.73 9.08
N LEU A 297 -24.99 -1.04 10.13
CA LEU A 297 -25.52 0.27 10.54
C LEU A 297 -25.17 1.33 9.49
N TRP A 298 -26.21 1.83 8.80
CA TRP A 298 -26.13 2.79 7.70
C TRP A 298 -25.22 2.32 6.56
N ALA A 299 -25.12 1.01 6.33
CA ALA A 299 -24.35 0.47 5.22
C ALA A 299 -24.98 0.84 3.88
N LEU A 300 -24.17 1.41 3.00
CA LEU A 300 -24.52 1.78 1.64
C LEU A 300 -23.82 0.83 0.67
N LYS A 301 -24.58 0.23 -0.26
CA LYS A 301 -24.05 -0.64 -1.30
C LYS A 301 -24.75 -0.36 -2.63
N PRO A 302 -24.41 0.74 -3.31
CA PRO A 302 -25.07 1.15 -4.56
C PRO A 302 -24.72 0.25 -5.76
N PHE A 303 -23.66 -0.56 -5.67
CA PHE A 303 -23.17 -1.44 -6.75
C PHE A 303 -22.85 -2.83 -6.19
N ASP A 304 -23.31 -3.88 -6.87
CA ASP A 304 -23.15 -5.27 -6.40
C ASP A 304 -21.69 -5.74 -6.41
N ASN A 305 -20.91 -5.28 -7.38
CA ASN A 305 -19.51 -5.63 -7.60
C ASN A 305 -18.52 -4.69 -6.88
N GLN A 306 -19.00 -3.74 -6.10
CA GLN A 306 -18.19 -2.77 -5.36
C GLN A 306 -18.33 -2.99 -3.85
N PRO A 307 -17.33 -2.59 -3.04
CA PRO A 307 -17.41 -2.71 -1.59
C PRO A 307 -18.54 -1.86 -1.00
N ALA A 308 -19.20 -2.39 0.02
CA ALA A 308 -20.15 -1.61 0.81
C ALA A 308 -19.42 -0.59 1.70
N PHE A 309 -19.98 0.59 1.86
CA PHE A 309 -19.50 1.59 2.82
C PHE A 309 -20.38 1.59 4.06
N ALA A 310 -19.82 1.17 5.19
CA ALA A 310 -20.45 1.17 6.50
C ALA A 310 -19.78 2.26 7.36
N PRO A 311 -20.38 3.46 7.53
CA PRO A 311 -19.70 4.62 8.11
C PRO A 311 -19.04 4.36 9.47
N PHE A 312 -19.75 3.73 10.41
CA PHE A 312 -19.26 3.47 11.77
C PHE A 312 -18.30 2.29 11.87
N TYR A 313 -18.31 1.41 10.85
CA TYR A 313 -17.37 0.30 10.73
C TYR A 313 -16.13 0.70 9.96
N ALA A 314 -16.23 1.67 9.04
CA ALA A 314 -15.13 2.12 8.21
C ALA A 314 -13.94 2.62 9.04
N PRO A 315 -12.69 2.22 8.71
CA PRO A 315 -11.50 2.66 9.43
C PRO A 315 -11.34 4.18 9.47
N GLY A 316 -11.78 4.87 8.42
CA GLY A 316 -11.75 6.32 8.32
C GLY A 316 -12.53 7.03 9.43
N PHE A 317 -13.64 6.44 9.90
CA PHE A 317 -14.41 6.97 11.03
C PHE A 317 -13.56 6.99 12.31
N TRP A 318 -12.85 5.91 12.61
CA TRP A 318 -12.02 5.81 13.81
C TRP A 318 -10.78 6.69 13.75
N LEU A 319 -10.15 6.78 12.57
CA LEU A 319 -9.05 7.73 12.32
C LEU A 319 -9.49 9.17 12.57
N LEU A 320 -10.64 9.56 12.04
CA LEU A 320 -11.19 10.91 12.19
C LEU A 320 -11.60 11.19 13.65
N SER A 321 -12.37 10.30 14.26
CA SER A 321 -12.89 10.49 15.63
C SER A 321 -11.78 10.60 16.67
N ILE A 322 -10.77 9.71 16.60
CA ILE A 322 -9.63 9.76 17.52
C ILE A 322 -8.75 10.97 17.20
N GLY A 323 -8.54 11.29 15.90
CA GLY A 323 -7.84 12.50 15.50
C GLY A 323 -8.48 13.77 16.04
N ILE A 324 -9.81 13.90 15.99
CA ILE A 324 -10.56 15.02 16.59
C ILE A 324 -10.34 15.05 18.10
N ALA A 325 -10.47 13.92 18.79
CA ALA A 325 -10.22 13.82 20.22
C ALA A 325 -8.79 14.29 20.58
N VAL A 326 -7.78 13.91 19.80
CA VAL A 326 -6.39 14.37 19.98
C VAL A 326 -6.28 15.87 19.84
N VAL A 327 -6.89 16.48 18.81
CA VAL A 327 -6.87 17.94 18.61
C VAL A 327 -7.53 18.67 19.77
N LEU A 328 -8.67 18.18 20.24
CA LEU A 328 -9.40 18.79 21.37
C LEU A 328 -8.61 18.68 22.68
N ILE A 329 -8.05 17.50 23.00
CA ILE A 329 -7.26 17.28 24.22
C ILE A 329 -5.97 18.14 24.19
N ALA A 330 -5.32 18.23 23.04
CA ALA A 330 -4.12 19.03 22.84
C ALA A 330 -4.40 20.53 22.73
N ARG A 331 -5.68 20.93 22.68
CA ARG A 331 -6.13 22.32 22.42
C ARG A 331 -5.44 22.91 21.17
N ALA A 332 -5.18 22.06 20.18
CA ALA A 332 -4.57 22.50 18.93
C ALA A 332 -5.61 23.23 18.03
N PRO A 333 -5.20 24.19 17.21
CA PRO A 333 -6.12 24.93 16.34
C PRO A 333 -6.66 24.01 15.23
N LEU A 334 -7.91 23.55 15.36
CA LEU A 334 -8.57 22.63 14.43
C LEU A 334 -8.51 23.12 12.98
N GLY A 335 -8.74 24.41 12.73
CA GLY A 335 -8.68 25.01 11.40
C GLY A 335 -7.32 24.86 10.72
N ARG A 336 -6.23 24.95 11.49
CA ARG A 336 -4.87 24.69 11.00
C ARG A 336 -4.68 23.22 10.63
N VAL A 337 -5.10 22.30 11.49
CA VAL A 337 -4.99 20.86 11.24
C VAL A 337 -5.77 20.46 9.98
N VAL A 338 -7.00 20.99 9.82
CA VAL A 338 -7.84 20.76 8.63
C VAL A 338 -7.17 21.32 7.37
N ALA A 339 -6.66 22.55 7.41
CA ALA A 339 -5.98 23.17 6.26
C ALA A 339 -4.70 22.41 5.85
N GLU A 340 -3.93 21.94 6.84
CA GLU A 340 -2.74 21.12 6.58
C GLU A 340 -3.11 19.73 6.03
N THR A 341 -4.22 19.16 6.49
CA THR A 341 -4.78 17.90 5.97
C THR A 341 -5.17 18.06 4.52
N ALA A 342 -5.95 19.08 4.18
CA ALA A 342 -6.38 19.34 2.81
C ALA A 342 -5.17 19.49 1.88
N ARG A 343 -4.15 20.27 2.28
CA ARG A 343 -2.90 20.44 1.52
C ARG A 343 -2.09 19.16 1.37
N GLY A 344 -2.13 18.28 2.38
CA GLY A 344 -1.40 16.99 2.37
C GLY A 344 -2.11 15.91 1.57
N ALA A 345 -3.44 15.84 1.61
CA ALA A 345 -4.23 14.74 1.07
C ALA A 345 -4.68 14.94 -0.39
N TRP A 346 -4.87 16.18 -0.88
CA TRP A 346 -5.54 16.44 -2.15
C TRP A 346 -4.87 15.79 -3.36
N ARG A 347 -3.52 15.82 -3.41
CA ARG A 347 -2.78 15.22 -4.54
C ARG A 347 -2.95 13.71 -4.59
N ALA A 348 -2.81 13.04 -3.44
CA ALA A 348 -3.00 11.59 -3.35
C ALA A 348 -4.44 11.20 -3.70
N SER A 349 -5.43 11.98 -3.24
CA SER A 349 -6.85 11.78 -3.56
C SER A 349 -7.13 11.94 -5.04
N ALA A 350 -6.59 12.99 -5.68
CA ALA A 350 -6.77 13.25 -7.10
C ALA A 350 -6.07 12.18 -7.98
N VAL A 351 -4.88 11.73 -7.59
CA VAL A 351 -4.19 10.61 -8.26
C VAL A 351 -5.03 9.33 -8.17
N THR A 352 -5.53 9.00 -6.98
CA THR A 352 -6.40 7.84 -6.79
C THR A 352 -7.62 7.91 -7.68
N LEU A 353 -8.34 9.04 -7.68
CA LEU A 353 -9.52 9.23 -8.49
C LEU A 353 -9.23 9.02 -9.99
N ALA A 354 -8.14 9.61 -10.49
CA ALA A 354 -7.76 9.49 -11.89
C ALA A 354 -7.48 8.04 -12.30
N PHE A 355 -6.69 7.30 -11.49
CA PHE A 355 -6.34 5.92 -11.80
C PHE A 355 -7.51 4.95 -11.62
N VAL A 356 -8.36 5.14 -10.61
CA VAL A 356 -9.55 4.28 -10.38
C VAL A 356 -10.58 4.48 -11.50
N LEU A 357 -10.87 5.72 -11.90
CA LEU A 357 -11.72 5.98 -13.05
C LEU A 357 -11.14 5.36 -14.32
N MET A 358 -9.83 5.51 -14.56
CA MET A 358 -9.15 4.86 -15.66
C MET A 358 -9.38 3.33 -15.65
N ALA A 359 -9.27 2.68 -14.48
CA ALA A 359 -9.46 1.25 -14.33
C ALA A 359 -10.90 0.81 -14.68
N GLU A 360 -11.91 1.50 -14.17
CA GLU A 360 -13.32 1.20 -14.46
C GLU A 360 -13.60 1.30 -15.98
N PHE A 361 -13.12 2.35 -16.63
CA PHE A 361 -13.24 2.48 -18.08
C PHE A 361 -12.47 1.40 -18.86
N TYR A 362 -11.30 0.95 -18.36
CA TYR A 362 -10.57 -0.17 -18.96
C TYR A 362 -11.38 -1.47 -18.91
N VAL A 363 -12.04 -1.74 -17.78
CA VAL A 363 -12.91 -2.90 -17.62
C VAL A 363 -14.16 -2.76 -18.47
N GLY A 364 -14.86 -1.65 -18.31
CA GLY A 364 -16.18 -1.44 -18.92
C GLY A 364 -16.18 -1.33 -20.45
N SER A 365 -15.10 -0.84 -21.05
CA SER A 365 -14.93 -0.76 -22.51
C SER A 365 -14.34 -2.02 -23.15
N GLY A 366 -13.87 -3.00 -22.34
CA GLY A 366 -13.22 -4.21 -22.84
C GLY A 366 -11.73 -4.02 -23.21
N MET A 367 -11.14 -2.85 -22.97
CA MET A 367 -9.72 -2.58 -23.28
C MET A 367 -8.79 -3.54 -22.53
N ALA A 368 -9.08 -3.86 -21.27
CA ALA A 368 -8.28 -4.78 -20.48
C ALA A 368 -8.21 -6.18 -21.14
N THR A 369 -9.34 -6.68 -21.61
CA THR A 369 -9.44 -7.96 -22.32
C THR A 369 -8.70 -7.90 -23.67
N ALA A 370 -8.83 -6.80 -24.42
CA ALA A 370 -8.15 -6.64 -25.70
C ALA A 370 -6.61 -6.66 -25.55
N ILE A 371 -6.07 -6.05 -24.50
CA ILE A 371 -4.63 -6.10 -24.20
C ILE A 371 -4.23 -7.53 -23.80
N ALA A 372 -5.00 -8.19 -22.94
CA ALA A 372 -4.73 -9.54 -22.47
C ALA A 372 -4.68 -10.54 -23.64
N GLU A 373 -5.63 -10.46 -24.57
CA GLU A 373 -5.66 -11.30 -25.76
C GLU A 373 -4.48 -11.03 -26.71
N ALA A 374 -4.08 -9.77 -26.84
CA ALA A 374 -2.89 -9.43 -27.63
C ALA A 374 -1.61 -10.01 -27.00
N LEU A 375 -1.45 -9.91 -25.69
CA LEU A 375 -0.33 -10.50 -24.97
C LEU A 375 -0.32 -12.02 -25.08
N ARG A 376 -1.49 -12.66 -24.94
CA ARG A 376 -1.67 -14.11 -25.17
C ARG A 376 -1.27 -14.48 -26.59
N GLY A 377 -1.71 -13.75 -27.59
CA GLY A 377 -1.38 -14.00 -28.99
C GLY A 377 0.10 -13.84 -29.31
N ALA A 378 0.77 -12.87 -28.69
CA ALA A 378 2.18 -12.58 -28.91
C ALA A 378 3.14 -13.55 -28.22
N ALA A 379 2.83 -13.97 -26.98
CA ALA A 379 3.78 -14.74 -26.14
C ALA A 379 3.16 -16.03 -25.55
N GLY A 380 1.93 -16.35 -25.89
CA GLY A 380 1.23 -17.51 -25.35
C GLY A 380 1.22 -17.47 -23.82
N ARG A 381 1.44 -18.62 -23.19
CA ARG A 381 1.53 -18.73 -21.71
C ARG A 381 2.73 -17.96 -21.11
N GLY A 382 3.77 -17.68 -21.92
CA GLY A 382 4.93 -16.90 -21.52
C GLY A 382 4.59 -15.45 -21.18
N ALA A 383 3.45 -14.92 -21.64
CA ALA A 383 2.98 -13.57 -21.30
C ALA A 383 2.83 -13.36 -19.78
N ALA A 384 2.48 -14.43 -19.04
CA ALA A 384 2.37 -14.38 -17.58
C ALA A 384 3.69 -13.99 -16.88
N LEU A 385 4.84 -14.32 -17.46
CA LEU A 385 6.15 -13.93 -16.93
C LEU A 385 6.40 -12.42 -16.96
N GLY A 386 5.61 -11.67 -17.73
CA GLY A 386 5.63 -10.20 -17.73
C GLY A 386 5.02 -9.58 -16.47
N VAL A 387 4.11 -10.27 -15.79
CA VAL A 387 3.34 -9.74 -14.65
C VAL A 387 4.21 -9.22 -13.51
N PRO A 388 5.24 -9.94 -13.00
CA PRO A 388 6.10 -9.40 -11.96
C PRO A 388 6.85 -8.11 -12.39
N LEU A 389 7.17 -7.97 -13.68
CA LEU A 389 7.83 -6.77 -14.21
C LEU A 389 6.85 -5.60 -14.33
N PHE A 390 5.62 -5.85 -14.79
CA PHE A 390 4.58 -4.84 -14.83
C PHE A 390 4.24 -4.34 -13.43
N ALA A 391 4.05 -5.27 -12.49
CA ALA A 391 3.82 -4.97 -11.08
C ALA A 391 4.94 -4.12 -10.47
N ALA A 392 6.20 -4.51 -10.72
CA ALA A 392 7.36 -3.78 -10.26
C ALA A 392 7.42 -2.37 -10.84
N THR A 393 7.18 -2.24 -12.14
CA THR A 393 7.16 -0.94 -12.84
C THR A 393 6.05 -0.05 -12.29
N GLY A 394 4.84 -0.59 -12.11
CA GLY A 394 3.70 0.12 -11.52
C GLY A 394 4.01 0.66 -10.12
N GLY A 395 4.50 -0.18 -9.23
CA GLY A 395 4.86 0.20 -7.86
C GLY A 395 5.98 1.23 -7.80
N PHE A 396 7.05 1.02 -8.59
CA PHE A 396 8.18 1.93 -8.67
C PHE A 396 7.79 3.32 -9.20
N LEU A 397 7.06 3.38 -10.31
CA LEU A 397 6.73 4.64 -10.97
C LEU A 397 5.68 5.44 -10.21
N THR A 398 4.64 4.79 -9.68
CA THR A 398 3.55 5.49 -8.99
C THR A 398 3.84 5.77 -7.52
N GLY A 399 4.64 4.94 -6.87
CA GLY A 399 4.86 4.98 -5.42
C GLY A 399 3.59 4.70 -4.60
N SER A 400 2.55 4.13 -5.23
CA SER A 400 1.24 3.86 -4.62
C SER A 400 0.70 2.50 -5.06
N GLY A 401 0.47 1.60 -4.09
CA GLY A 401 -0.13 0.30 -4.38
C GLY A 401 -1.53 0.42 -4.98
N ALA A 402 -2.35 1.36 -4.50
CA ALA A 402 -3.71 1.57 -5.03
C ALA A 402 -3.68 2.06 -6.49
N ALA A 403 -2.84 3.05 -6.81
CA ALA A 403 -2.72 3.57 -8.18
C ALA A 403 -2.16 2.52 -9.15
N ALA A 404 -1.15 1.76 -8.76
CA ALA A 404 -0.57 0.72 -9.60
C ALA A 404 -1.53 -0.46 -9.81
N ASN A 405 -2.26 -0.88 -8.78
CA ASN A 405 -3.31 -1.89 -8.92
C ASN A 405 -4.45 -1.39 -9.83
N ALA A 406 -4.89 -0.15 -9.68
CA ALA A 406 -5.88 0.44 -10.58
C ALA A 406 -5.39 0.46 -12.03
N MET A 407 -4.11 0.73 -12.26
CA MET A 407 -3.54 0.78 -13.60
C MET A 407 -3.40 -0.60 -14.26
N LEU A 408 -3.01 -1.64 -13.52
CA LEU A 408 -2.53 -2.90 -14.07
C LEU A 408 -3.43 -4.10 -13.77
N MET A 409 -4.09 -4.13 -12.62
CA MET A 409 -4.89 -5.29 -12.17
C MET A 409 -5.96 -5.75 -13.16
N PRO A 410 -6.73 -4.86 -13.81
CA PRO A 410 -7.74 -5.30 -14.78
C PRO A 410 -7.15 -6.07 -15.96
N MET A 411 -6.03 -5.59 -16.50
CA MET A 411 -5.32 -6.25 -17.61
C MET A 411 -4.75 -7.61 -17.20
N GLU A 412 -4.13 -7.68 -16.03
CA GLU A 412 -3.45 -8.90 -15.56
C GLU A 412 -4.43 -9.99 -15.17
N THR A 413 -5.56 -9.64 -14.56
CA THR A 413 -6.62 -10.60 -14.27
C THR A 413 -7.34 -11.07 -15.55
N ALA A 414 -7.51 -10.20 -16.55
CA ALA A 414 -7.98 -10.60 -17.87
C ALA A 414 -6.96 -11.54 -18.55
N LEU A 415 -5.66 -11.28 -18.44
CA LEU A 415 -4.61 -12.15 -18.96
C LEU A 415 -4.64 -13.53 -18.29
N ALA A 416 -4.82 -13.58 -16.96
CA ALA A 416 -4.95 -14.85 -16.25
C ALA A 416 -6.09 -15.70 -16.82
N ARG A 417 -7.27 -15.08 -16.99
CA ARG A 417 -8.43 -15.76 -17.59
C ARG A 417 -8.16 -16.22 -19.02
N ALA A 418 -7.54 -15.38 -19.86
CA ALA A 418 -7.19 -15.71 -21.24
C ALA A 418 -6.19 -16.87 -21.35
N LEU A 419 -5.32 -17.04 -20.35
CA LEU A 419 -4.32 -18.12 -20.26
C LEU A 419 -4.83 -19.36 -19.51
N ALA A 420 -6.07 -19.37 -19.04
CA ALA A 420 -6.64 -20.40 -18.16
C ALA A 420 -5.82 -20.59 -16.86
N LEU A 421 -5.25 -19.50 -16.33
CA LEU A 421 -4.55 -19.45 -15.05
C LEU A 421 -5.48 -18.91 -13.97
N ASP A 422 -5.18 -19.21 -12.70
CA ASP A 422 -5.95 -18.68 -11.55
C ASP A 422 -5.77 -17.16 -11.41
N PRO A 423 -6.85 -16.35 -11.60
CA PRO A 423 -6.77 -14.90 -11.50
C PRO A 423 -6.45 -14.40 -10.08
N ALA A 424 -6.80 -15.17 -9.04
CA ALA A 424 -6.53 -14.77 -7.65
C ALA A 424 -5.03 -14.79 -7.33
N TRP A 425 -4.32 -15.82 -7.79
CA TRP A 425 -2.85 -15.87 -7.66
C TRP A 425 -2.16 -14.81 -8.52
N MET A 426 -2.67 -14.55 -9.72
CA MET A 426 -2.15 -13.47 -10.57
C MET A 426 -2.29 -12.11 -9.88
N ALA A 427 -3.47 -11.83 -9.32
CA ALA A 427 -3.74 -10.62 -8.55
C ALA A 427 -2.85 -10.52 -7.30
N ALA A 428 -2.58 -11.65 -6.62
CA ALA A 428 -1.70 -11.66 -5.47
C ALA A 428 -0.25 -11.32 -5.84
N VAL A 429 0.26 -11.82 -6.96
CA VAL A 429 1.59 -11.46 -7.48
C VAL A 429 1.63 -9.97 -7.80
N GLN A 430 0.65 -9.46 -8.55
CA GLN A 430 0.54 -8.03 -8.86
C GLN A 430 0.57 -7.18 -7.58
N ASN A 431 -0.33 -7.45 -6.63
CA ASN A 431 -0.45 -6.65 -5.41
C ASN A 431 0.81 -6.74 -4.54
N SER A 432 1.39 -7.95 -4.35
CA SER A 432 2.56 -8.13 -3.49
C SER A 432 3.81 -7.49 -4.08
N VAL A 433 4.07 -7.70 -5.38
CA VAL A 433 5.25 -7.12 -6.04
C VAL A 433 5.13 -5.60 -6.11
N THR A 434 3.98 -5.10 -6.59
CA THR A 434 3.70 -3.66 -6.65
C THR A 434 3.89 -2.99 -5.29
N ALA A 435 3.26 -3.52 -4.25
CA ALA A 435 3.29 -2.92 -2.92
C ALA A 435 4.73 -2.81 -2.39
N ASN A 436 5.51 -3.88 -2.48
CA ASN A 436 6.90 -3.88 -2.03
C ASN A 436 7.78 -2.95 -2.88
N LEU A 437 7.55 -2.84 -4.19
CA LEU A 437 8.35 -1.97 -5.06
C LEU A 437 8.05 -0.48 -4.87
N THR A 438 6.94 -0.11 -4.20
CA THR A 438 6.69 1.30 -3.83
C THR A 438 7.80 1.87 -2.96
N MET A 439 8.51 1.04 -2.17
CA MET A 439 9.63 1.49 -1.34
C MET A 439 10.75 2.13 -2.16
N LEU A 440 10.97 1.67 -3.38
CA LEU A 440 11.99 2.18 -4.29
C LEU A 440 11.50 3.31 -5.19
N SER A 441 10.26 3.75 -5.05
CA SER A 441 9.75 4.84 -5.87
C SER A 441 10.58 6.12 -5.72
N PRO A 442 10.70 6.94 -6.79
CA PRO A 442 11.44 8.20 -6.74
C PRO A 442 10.98 9.11 -5.59
N ILE A 443 9.68 9.14 -5.33
CA ILE A 443 9.12 9.95 -4.23
C ILE A 443 9.66 9.49 -2.87
N ARG A 444 9.74 8.18 -2.62
CA ARG A 444 10.23 7.63 -1.35
C ARG A 444 11.74 7.86 -1.18
N VAL A 445 12.51 7.52 -2.21
CA VAL A 445 13.98 7.67 -2.16
C VAL A 445 14.37 9.15 -2.00
N SER A 446 13.76 10.05 -2.78
CA SER A 446 14.02 11.49 -2.67
C SER A 446 13.57 12.07 -1.31
N MET A 447 12.42 11.62 -0.79
CA MET A 447 11.95 12.03 0.55
C MET A 447 12.95 11.63 1.64
N GLY A 448 13.44 10.38 1.61
CA GLY A 448 14.44 9.91 2.56
C GLY A 448 15.76 10.66 2.44
N ALA A 449 16.24 10.91 1.21
CA ALA A 449 17.43 11.67 0.95
C ALA A 449 17.31 13.12 1.50
N ALA A 450 16.17 13.76 1.26
CA ALA A 450 15.90 15.10 1.78
C ALA A 450 15.86 15.15 3.33
N ILE A 451 15.14 14.22 3.96
CA ILE A 451 15.05 14.14 5.43
C ILE A 451 16.43 13.90 6.05
N LEU A 452 17.26 13.07 5.43
CA LEU A 452 18.60 12.74 5.93
C LEU A 452 19.67 13.72 5.46
N ALA A 453 19.31 14.76 4.68
CA ALA A 453 20.22 15.74 4.09
C ALA A 453 21.39 15.07 3.31
N LEU A 454 21.06 14.04 2.51
CA LEU A 454 22.07 13.34 1.70
C LEU A 454 22.40 14.15 0.45
N SER A 455 23.68 14.36 0.21
CA SER A 455 24.22 15.00 -1.00
C SER A 455 24.52 14.01 -2.13
N ALA A 456 24.21 12.72 -1.94
CA ALA A 456 24.45 11.67 -2.94
C ALA A 456 23.51 11.83 -4.13
N SER A 457 24.01 11.59 -5.36
CA SER A 457 23.20 11.59 -6.57
C SER A 457 22.21 10.40 -6.55
N ASP A 458 21.09 10.53 -7.26
CA ASP A 458 20.08 9.48 -7.39
C ASP A 458 20.69 8.16 -7.88
N ALA A 459 21.64 8.22 -8.81
CA ALA A 459 22.35 7.04 -9.29
C ALA A 459 23.07 6.26 -8.18
N VAL A 460 23.68 6.95 -7.22
CA VAL A 460 24.33 6.34 -6.05
C VAL A 460 23.29 5.75 -5.12
N LEU A 461 22.20 6.47 -4.84
CA LEU A 461 21.12 6.01 -3.99
C LEU A 461 20.50 4.71 -4.55
N TYR A 462 20.14 4.70 -5.83
CA TYR A 462 19.54 3.52 -6.47
C TYR A 462 20.50 2.34 -6.60
N ARG A 463 21.80 2.59 -6.91
CA ARG A 463 22.80 1.53 -6.93
C ARG A 463 22.91 0.79 -5.58
N ARG A 464 22.60 1.47 -4.49
CA ARG A 464 22.63 0.86 -3.15
C ARG A 464 21.29 0.28 -2.73
N ALA A 465 20.19 0.84 -3.21
CA ALA A 465 18.83 0.42 -2.83
C ALA A 465 18.25 -0.70 -3.71
N TRP A 466 18.72 -0.86 -4.97
CA TRP A 466 18.16 -1.84 -5.91
C TRP A 466 18.07 -3.29 -5.39
N PRO A 467 18.99 -3.78 -4.49
CA PRO A 467 18.84 -5.14 -3.98
C PRO A 467 17.51 -5.39 -3.27
N LEU A 468 16.85 -4.32 -2.76
CA LEU A 468 15.52 -4.41 -2.17
C LEU A 468 14.42 -4.75 -3.21
N ALA A 469 14.69 -4.61 -4.52
CA ALA A 469 13.76 -5.07 -5.56
C ALA A 469 13.79 -6.59 -5.75
N LEU A 470 14.89 -7.25 -5.42
CA LEU A 470 15.06 -8.69 -5.67
C LEU A 470 14.06 -9.57 -4.93
N PRO A 471 13.80 -9.40 -3.61
CA PRO A 471 12.85 -10.24 -2.89
C PRO A 471 11.46 -10.35 -3.53
N PRO A 472 10.75 -9.25 -3.82
CA PRO A 472 9.44 -9.33 -4.44
C PRO A 472 9.49 -9.82 -5.90
N LEU A 473 10.50 -9.44 -6.69
CA LEU A 473 10.63 -9.91 -8.06
C LEU A 473 10.89 -11.42 -8.13
N LEU A 474 11.86 -11.94 -7.37
CA LEU A 474 12.16 -13.38 -7.33
C LEU A 474 10.95 -14.19 -6.88
N THR A 475 10.25 -13.70 -5.85
CA THR A 475 9.02 -14.35 -5.36
C THR A 475 7.92 -14.31 -6.40
N GLY A 476 7.72 -13.17 -7.07
CA GLY A 476 6.73 -13.02 -8.13
C GLY A 476 6.99 -13.95 -9.30
N PHE A 477 8.23 -14.02 -9.79
CA PHE A 477 8.62 -14.96 -10.84
C PHE A 477 8.43 -16.42 -10.42
N ALA A 478 8.86 -16.78 -9.21
CA ALA A 478 8.68 -18.14 -8.69
C ALA A 478 7.20 -18.53 -8.61
N ALA A 479 6.33 -17.60 -8.13
CA ALA A 479 4.89 -17.84 -8.07
C ALA A 479 4.29 -18.04 -9.46
N ILE A 480 4.64 -17.22 -10.45
CA ILE A 480 4.19 -17.39 -11.85
C ILE A 480 4.67 -18.69 -12.45
N LEU A 481 5.93 -19.09 -12.21
CA LEU A 481 6.43 -20.37 -12.71
C LEU A 481 5.68 -21.57 -12.10
N VAL A 482 5.37 -21.52 -10.80
CA VAL A 482 4.53 -22.54 -10.15
C VAL A 482 3.13 -22.55 -10.75
N LEU A 483 2.54 -21.38 -10.99
CA LEU A 483 1.22 -21.27 -11.59
C LEU A 483 1.18 -21.87 -13.01
N LEU A 484 2.20 -21.59 -13.81
CA LEU A 484 2.37 -22.15 -15.17
C LEU A 484 2.59 -23.67 -15.18
N ALA A 485 3.29 -24.20 -14.18
CA ALA A 485 3.57 -25.63 -14.08
C ALA A 485 2.34 -26.46 -13.62
N ARG A 486 1.39 -25.83 -12.94
CA ARG A 486 0.18 -26.50 -12.42
C ARG A 486 -1.02 -26.47 -13.40
N ALA A 487 -1.01 -25.59 -14.35
CA ALA A 487 -2.02 -25.42 -15.40
C ALA A 487 -1.62 -26.11 -16.70
#